data_39701d13ae8a3bdf53cd4f159e33c4c6
#
_entry.id   39701d13ae8a3bdf53cd4f159e33c4c6
#
_cell.length_a   1.000
_cell.length_b   1.000
_cell.length_c   1.000
_cell.angle_alpha   90.00
_cell.angle_beta   90.00
_cell.angle_gamma   90.00
#
_symmetry.space_group_name_H-M   'P 1'
#
loop_
_entity.id
_entity.type
_entity.pdbx_description
1 polymer ?
#
loop_
_entity_poly.entity_id
_entity_poly.type
_entity_poly.pdbx_seq_one_letter_code
_entity_poly.pdbx_strand_id
1 'polypeptide(L)'
;MHQIINEGSAKVKVEKTEKISSEMEVFYNPAMKLNRDIAVLFLDAIPEKNLRVGLPMEATGIRGIRFLKELSDDKVESIEMNDRDMDAAEAMAENIKLSNVSSDKAKKVIIRNTDANIFLLSSRKFHYIDIDPFGTPNPFLDSSMKALRNHGYLAVTATDTAALAGTSKNACIRKY
;
A
#
# COMPACT_ATOMS: atom_id res chain seq x y z
N MET A 1 -1.77 23.29 0.86
CA MET A 1 -3.24 23.35 0.63
C MET A 1 -3.71 21.97 0.25
N HIS A 2 -4.82 21.48 0.85
CA HIS A 2 -5.32 20.13 0.58
C HIS A 2 -6.51 20.15 -0.37
N GLN A 3 -6.73 19.02 -1.06
CA GLN A 3 -7.90 18.77 -1.89
C GLN A 3 -8.43 17.36 -1.58
N ILE A 4 -9.71 17.16 -1.87
CA ILE A 4 -10.33 15.84 -1.76
C ILE A 4 -10.45 15.27 -3.16
N ILE A 5 -10.00 14.04 -3.34
CA ILE A 5 -10.12 13.28 -4.59
C ILE A 5 -10.97 12.03 -4.40
N ASN A 6 -11.56 11.57 -5.49
CA ASN A 6 -12.22 10.26 -5.56
C ASN A 6 -11.41 9.35 -6.48
N GLU A 7 -11.10 8.15 -6.01
CA GLU A 7 -10.48 7.11 -6.81
C GLU A 7 -11.15 5.76 -6.52
N GLY A 8 -11.72 5.15 -7.55
CA GLY A 8 -12.61 4.01 -7.33
C GLY A 8 -13.73 4.40 -6.37
N SER A 9 -13.96 3.59 -5.36
CA SER A 9 -14.92 3.86 -4.29
C SER A 9 -14.33 4.64 -3.10
N ALA A 10 -13.03 4.94 -3.12
CA ALA A 10 -12.36 5.68 -2.05
C ALA A 10 -12.46 7.19 -2.25
N LYS A 11 -12.51 7.91 -1.12
CA LYS A 11 -12.48 9.37 -1.05
C LYS A 11 -11.37 9.77 -0.09
N VAL A 12 -10.33 10.42 -0.57
CA VAL A 12 -9.16 10.74 0.23
C VAL A 12 -8.76 12.22 0.12
N LYS A 13 -8.24 12.75 1.22
CA LYS A 13 -7.63 14.06 1.31
C LYS A 13 -6.17 13.93 0.91
N VAL A 14 -5.73 14.73 -0.03
CA VAL A 14 -4.37 14.75 -0.54
C VAL A 14 -3.85 16.17 -0.62
N GLU A 15 -2.53 16.33 -0.59
CA GLU A 15 -1.91 17.62 -0.81
C GLU A 15 -2.10 18.07 -2.28
N LYS A 16 -2.52 19.33 -2.47
CA LYS A 16 -2.60 19.93 -3.80
C LYS A 16 -1.22 20.42 -4.20
N THR A 17 -0.55 19.71 -5.09
CA THR A 17 0.76 20.07 -5.62
C THR A 17 0.79 19.96 -7.14
N GLU A 18 1.61 20.80 -7.80
CA GLU A 18 1.87 20.70 -9.23
C GLU A 18 2.96 19.68 -9.55
N LYS A 19 3.80 19.33 -8.56
CA LYS A 19 4.87 18.35 -8.71
C LYS A 19 4.73 17.25 -7.67
N ILE A 20 4.68 16.01 -8.15
CA ILE A 20 4.71 14.84 -7.31
C ILE A 20 6.16 14.57 -6.92
N SER A 21 6.46 14.59 -5.64
CA SER A 21 7.78 14.30 -5.10
C SER A 21 7.69 13.55 -3.77
N SER A 22 8.81 12.97 -3.35
CA SER A 22 8.95 12.34 -2.05
C SER A 22 8.96 13.33 -0.87
N GLU A 23 8.94 14.63 -1.16
CA GLU A 23 8.92 15.72 -0.17
C GLU A 23 7.50 16.15 0.20
N MET A 24 6.46 15.51 -0.37
CA MET A 24 5.07 15.76 0.00
C MET A 24 4.83 15.33 1.45
N GLU A 25 4.07 16.12 2.21
CA GLU A 25 3.67 15.81 3.59
C GLU A 25 3.01 14.43 3.69
N VAL A 26 2.05 14.13 2.79
CA VAL A 26 1.51 12.78 2.60
C VAL A 26 1.45 12.45 1.12
N PHE A 27 2.19 11.44 0.70
CA PHE A 27 2.37 11.11 -0.71
C PHE A 27 1.10 10.57 -1.37
N TYR A 28 0.78 11.11 -2.53
CA TYR A 28 -0.22 10.58 -3.45
C TYR A 28 0.25 10.75 -4.91
N ASN A 29 0.19 9.67 -5.67
CA ASN A 29 0.53 9.68 -7.10
C ASN A 29 -0.67 9.20 -7.94
N PRO A 30 -1.33 10.06 -8.73
CA PRO A 30 -2.45 9.67 -9.59
C PRO A 30 -2.03 8.71 -10.71
N ALA A 31 -0.77 8.71 -11.16
CA ALA A 31 -0.27 7.76 -12.16
C ALA A 31 -0.30 6.31 -11.65
N MET A 32 -0.28 6.10 -10.32
CA MET A 32 -0.39 4.78 -9.70
C MET A 32 -1.83 4.25 -9.62
N LYS A 33 -2.82 4.99 -10.12
CA LYS A 33 -4.22 4.55 -10.12
C LYS A 33 -4.39 3.19 -10.81
N LEU A 34 -3.79 3.01 -11.99
CA LEU A 34 -3.86 1.73 -12.71
C LEU A 34 -3.26 0.57 -11.90
N ASN A 35 -2.14 0.80 -11.20
CA ASN A 35 -1.54 -0.20 -10.32
C ASN A 35 -2.52 -0.60 -9.20
N ARG A 36 -3.19 0.36 -8.57
CA ARG A 36 -4.20 0.09 -7.54
C ARG A 36 -5.46 -0.58 -8.10
N ASP A 37 -5.88 -0.23 -9.33
CA ASP A 37 -6.99 -0.91 -10.03
C ASP A 37 -6.66 -2.38 -10.26
N ILE A 38 -5.45 -2.69 -10.72
CA ILE A 38 -4.96 -4.07 -10.92
C ILE A 38 -4.92 -4.83 -9.59
N ALA A 39 -4.46 -4.20 -8.50
CA ALA A 39 -4.43 -4.83 -7.18
C ALA A 39 -5.83 -5.22 -6.68
N VAL A 40 -6.83 -4.34 -6.88
CA VAL A 40 -8.24 -4.65 -6.55
C VAL A 40 -8.74 -5.82 -7.39
N LEU A 41 -8.56 -5.77 -8.71
CA LEU A 41 -9.00 -6.83 -9.63
C LEU A 41 -8.32 -8.17 -9.32
N PHE A 42 -7.03 -8.15 -9.02
CA PHE A 42 -6.29 -9.35 -8.64
C PHE A 42 -6.85 -9.98 -7.37
N LEU A 43 -7.01 -9.18 -6.31
CA LEU A 43 -7.57 -9.67 -5.05
C LEU A 43 -9.02 -10.17 -5.21
N ASP A 44 -9.83 -9.54 -6.05
CA ASP A 44 -11.19 -9.99 -6.33
C ASP A 44 -11.20 -11.35 -7.05
N ALA A 45 -10.29 -11.54 -8.01
CA ALA A 45 -10.22 -12.72 -8.87
C ALA A 45 -9.69 -13.98 -8.18
N ILE A 46 -8.80 -13.86 -7.17
CA ILE A 46 -8.27 -15.05 -6.47
C ILE A 46 -9.38 -15.73 -5.65
N PRO A 47 -9.40 -17.07 -5.56
CA PRO A 47 -10.48 -17.80 -4.90
C PRO A 47 -10.47 -17.67 -3.38
N GLU A 48 -9.31 -17.36 -2.80
CA GLU A 48 -9.13 -17.27 -1.36
C GLU A 48 -9.97 -16.15 -0.73
N LYS A 49 -10.51 -16.44 0.44
CA LYS A 49 -11.26 -15.52 1.29
C LYS A 49 -10.57 -15.33 2.63
N ASN A 50 -11.05 -14.36 3.40
CA ASN A 50 -10.49 -14.03 4.72
C ASN A 50 -8.98 -13.73 4.66
N LEU A 51 -8.61 -12.90 3.68
CA LEU A 51 -7.23 -12.51 3.44
C LEU A 51 -6.72 -11.57 4.55
N ARG A 52 -5.54 -11.85 5.08
CA ARG A 52 -4.76 -10.88 5.82
C ARG A 52 -3.84 -10.15 4.87
N VAL A 53 -4.02 -8.85 4.78
CA VAL A 53 -3.34 -7.96 3.84
C VAL A 53 -2.34 -7.09 4.57
N GLY A 54 -1.12 -7.03 4.09
CA GLY A 54 -0.05 -6.17 4.61
C GLY A 54 0.34 -5.08 3.62
N LEU A 55 0.25 -3.83 4.03
CA LEU A 55 0.57 -2.64 3.25
C LEU A 55 1.63 -1.83 3.99
N PRO A 56 2.94 -2.12 3.79
CA PRO A 56 4.01 -1.57 4.61
C PRO A 56 4.36 -0.10 4.34
N MET A 57 3.88 0.50 3.24
CA MET A 57 4.16 1.86 2.80
C MET A 57 2.91 2.44 2.14
N GLU A 58 1.96 2.90 2.95
CA GLU A 58 0.59 3.14 2.46
C GLU A 58 0.23 4.62 2.30
N ALA A 59 1.03 5.53 2.87
CA ALA A 59 0.86 6.98 2.78
C ALA A 59 -0.58 7.46 3.06
N THR A 60 -1.39 7.77 2.04
CA THR A 60 -2.78 8.24 2.20
C THR A 60 -3.78 7.16 2.64
N GLY A 61 -3.40 5.89 2.62
CA GLY A 61 -4.32 4.77 2.89
C GLY A 61 -5.25 4.39 1.73
N ILE A 62 -5.08 4.99 0.57
CA ILE A 62 -6.03 4.85 -0.54
C ILE A 62 -6.19 3.42 -1.04
N ARG A 63 -5.09 2.63 -1.11
CA ARG A 63 -5.12 1.23 -1.55
C ARG A 63 -5.91 0.36 -0.56
N GLY A 64 -5.61 0.47 0.72
CA GLY A 64 -6.32 -0.26 1.76
C GLY A 64 -7.80 0.12 1.85
N ILE A 65 -8.13 1.41 1.69
CA ILE A 65 -9.52 1.89 1.65
C ILE A 65 -10.26 1.31 0.45
N ARG A 66 -9.64 1.25 -0.72
CA ARG A 66 -10.22 0.64 -1.91
C ARG A 66 -10.48 -0.85 -1.70
N PHE A 67 -9.55 -1.59 -1.11
CA PHE A 67 -9.77 -3.00 -0.77
C PHE A 67 -10.97 -3.20 0.15
N LEU A 68 -11.12 -2.35 1.18
CA LEU A 68 -12.28 -2.41 2.07
C LEU A 68 -13.60 -2.13 1.37
N LYS A 69 -13.63 -1.22 0.40
CA LYS A 69 -14.86 -0.74 -0.22
C LYS A 69 -15.26 -1.49 -1.49
N GLU A 70 -14.27 -2.01 -2.22
CA GLU A 70 -14.48 -2.58 -3.56
C GLU A 70 -14.48 -4.11 -3.54
N LEU A 71 -13.90 -4.74 -2.51
CA LEU A 71 -13.94 -6.20 -2.36
C LEU A 71 -15.16 -6.65 -1.53
N SER A 72 -15.57 -7.90 -1.75
CA SER A 72 -16.66 -8.54 -0.99
C SER A 72 -16.33 -8.60 0.51
N ASP A 73 -17.36 -8.63 1.36
CA ASP A 73 -17.19 -8.53 2.82
C ASP A 73 -16.40 -9.69 3.42
N ASP A 74 -16.47 -10.87 2.79
CA ASP A 74 -15.75 -12.08 3.20
C ASP A 74 -14.34 -12.20 2.60
N LYS A 75 -13.96 -11.28 1.68
CA LYS A 75 -12.66 -11.34 1.02
C LYS A 75 -11.51 -11.03 1.97
N VAL A 76 -11.70 -10.07 2.87
CA VAL A 76 -10.66 -9.57 3.77
C VAL A 76 -11.01 -9.86 5.23
N GLU A 77 -10.10 -10.55 5.93
CA GLU A 77 -10.11 -10.73 7.38
C GLU A 77 -9.58 -9.47 8.08
N SER A 78 -8.39 -9.02 7.66
CA SER A 78 -7.75 -7.82 8.22
C SER A 78 -6.83 -7.15 7.20
N ILE A 79 -6.69 -5.84 7.32
CA ILE A 79 -5.72 -5.03 6.59
C ILE A 79 -4.84 -4.31 7.61
N GLU A 80 -3.54 -4.60 7.58
CA GLU A 80 -2.55 -3.85 8.33
C GLU A 80 -1.91 -2.82 7.39
N MET A 81 -2.16 -1.55 7.66
CA MET A 81 -1.64 -0.39 6.91
C MET A 81 -0.55 0.25 7.74
N ASN A 82 0.60 0.47 7.13
CA ASN A 82 1.76 1.05 7.82
C ASN A 82 2.37 2.17 6.99
N ASP A 83 2.90 3.14 7.68
CA ASP A 83 3.91 4.05 7.15
C ASP A 83 4.89 4.43 8.28
N ARG A 84 6.12 4.76 7.90
CA ARG A 84 7.10 5.26 8.88
C ARG A 84 6.82 6.70 9.28
N ASP A 85 6.08 7.44 8.44
CA ASP A 85 5.70 8.81 8.69
C ASP A 85 4.43 8.87 9.54
N MET A 86 4.47 9.65 10.61
CA MET A 86 3.33 9.84 11.51
C MET A 86 2.19 10.57 10.81
N ASP A 87 2.49 11.57 9.98
CA ASP A 87 1.48 12.34 9.24
C ASP A 87 0.72 11.42 8.25
N ALA A 88 1.42 10.44 7.65
CA ALA A 88 0.78 9.42 6.84
C ALA A 88 -0.14 8.50 7.67
N ALA A 89 0.28 8.09 8.87
CA ALA A 89 -0.55 7.27 9.75
C ALA A 89 -1.83 8.01 10.20
N GLU A 90 -1.73 9.29 10.49
CA GLU A 90 -2.88 10.15 10.80
C GLU A 90 -3.79 10.34 9.59
N ALA A 91 -3.21 10.58 8.40
CA ALA A 91 -3.95 10.71 7.16
C ALA A 91 -4.74 9.43 6.81
N MET A 92 -4.17 8.24 7.02
CA MET A 92 -4.89 6.97 6.85
C MET A 92 -6.16 6.94 7.71
N ALA A 93 -6.06 7.30 8.98
CA ALA A 93 -7.19 7.29 9.91
C ALA A 93 -8.28 8.32 9.52
N GLU A 94 -7.87 9.52 9.07
CA GLU A 94 -8.79 10.54 8.56
C GLU A 94 -9.48 10.08 7.27
N ASN A 95 -8.74 9.52 6.33
CA ASN A 95 -9.24 9.10 5.02
C ASN A 95 -10.20 7.91 5.10
N ILE A 96 -10.01 6.98 6.05
CA ILE A 96 -10.98 5.91 6.34
C ILE A 96 -12.34 6.50 6.73
N LYS A 97 -12.35 7.51 7.61
CA LYS A 97 -13.58 8.21 8.01
C LYS A 97 -14.18 8.98 6.84
N LEU A 98 -13.36 9.74 6.11
CA LEU A 98 -13.78 10.54 4.95
C LEU A 98 -14.38 9.68 3.84
N SER A 99 -13.86 8.48 3.66
CA SER A 99 -14.35 7.49 2.69
C SER A 99 -15.68 6.82 3.11
N ASN A 100 -16.21 7.12 4.30
CA ASN A 100 -17.40 6.47 4.84
C ASN A 100 -17.28 4.93 4.82
N VAL A 101 -16.14 4.40 5.24
CA VAL A 101 -15.97 2.96 5.43
C VAL A 101 -16.89 2.53 6.58
N SER A 102 -17.70 1.47 6.35
CA SER A 102 -18.62 0.99 7.39
C SER A 102 -17.86 0.59 8.66
N SER A 103 -18.51 0.72 9.82
CA SER A 103 -17.87 0.41 11.11
C SER A 103 -17.35 -1.03 11.18
N ASP A 104 -18.03 -1.98 10.56
CA ASP A 104 -17.61 -3.38 10.56
C ASP A 104 -16.38 -3.61 9.68
N LYS A 105 -16.27 -2.92 8.54
CA LYS A 105 -15.07 -2.95 7.70
C LYS A 105 -13.91 -2.16 8.34
N ALA A 106 -14.20 -1.06 9.01
CA ALA A 106 -13.19 -0.27 9.73
C ALA A 106 -12.54 -1.06 10.90
N LYS A 107 -13.27 -1.94 11.57
CA LYS A 107 -12.73 -2.84 12.61
C LYS A 107 -11.67 -3.83 12.07
N LYS A 108 -11.66 -4.08 10.77
CA LYS A 108 -10.65 -4.94 10.10
C LYS A 108 -9.31 -4.23 9.87
N VAL A 109 -9.23 -2.93 10.11
CA VAL A 109 -8.03 -2.12 9.87
C VAL A 109 -7.18 -2.01 11.10
N ILE A 110 -5.89 -2.21 10.92
CA ILE A 110 -4.85 -1.93 11.92
C ILE A 110 -3.88 -0.93 11.28
N ILE A 111 -3.79 0.27 11.83
CA ILE A 111 -2.80 1.27 11.41
C ILE A 111 -1.59 1.15 12.30
N ARG A 112 -0.42 1.14 11.67
CA ARG A 112 0.88 1.14 12.35
C ARG A 112 1.72 2.32 11.86
N ASN A 113 2.62 2.77 12.72
CA ASN A 113 3.61 3.78 12.38
C ASN A 113 4.98 3.26 12.80
N THR A 114 5.68 2.61 11.85
CA THR A 114 7.00 2.03 12.10
C THR A 114 7.76 1.83 10.78
N ASP A 115 9.03 1.45 10.88
CA ASP A 115 9.80 1.02 9.69
C ASP A 115 9.15 -0.17 9.00
N ALA A 116 9.16 -0.18 7.67
CA ALA A 116 8.50 -1.20 6.87
C ALA A 116 9.04 -2.62 7.12
N ASN A 117 10.34 -2.79 7.34
CA ASN A 117 10.91 -4.10 7.64
C ASN A 117 10.53 -4.57 9.05
N ILE A 118 10.51 -3.65 10.03
CA ILE A 118 10.03 -3.96 11.38
C ILE A 118 8.56 -4.35 11.34
N PHE A 119 7.73 -3.61 10.61
CA PHE A 119 6.32 -3.94 10.39
C PHE A 119 6.17 -5.37 9.85
N LEU A 120 6.84 -5.68 8.75
CA LEU A 120 6.76 -6.99 8.08
C LEU A 120 7.18 -8.13 9.01
N LEU A 121 8.28 -7.96 9.75
CA LEU A 121 8.85 -9.02 10.60
C LEU A 121 8.11 -9.18 11.95
N SER A 122 7.40 -8.17 12.43
CA SER A 122 6.65 -8.20 13.69
C SER A 122 5.19 -8.56 13.54
N SER A 123 4.66 -8.58 12.32
CA SER A 123 3.26 -8.91 12.04
C SER A 123 3.02 -10.41 11.90
N ARG A 124 1.74 -10.81 11.93
CA ARG A 124 1.34 -12.18 11.56
C ARG A 124 1.57 -12.39 10.06
N LYS A 125 1.74 -13.65 9.65
CA LYS A 125 1.91 -13.99 8.23
C LYS A 125 0.73 -13.50 7.38
N PHE A 126 1.06 -12.77 6.32
CA PHE A 126 0.09 -12.21 5.38
C PHE A 126 -0.24 -13.18 4.24
N HIS A 127 -1.46 -13.07 3.72
CA HIS A 127 -1.87 -13.72 2.48
C HIS A 127 -1.47 -12.89 1.27
N TYR A 128 -1.48 -11.57 1.41
CA TYR A 128 -1.10 -10.61 0.37
C TYR A 128 -0.28 -9.49 0.99
N ILE A 129 0.82 -9.16 0.35
CA ILE A 129 1.64 -8.00 0.68
C ILE A 129 1.81 -7.17 -0.58
N ASP A 130 1.70 -5.85 -0.48
CA ASP A 130 1.94 -4.91 -1.57
C ASP A 130 3.07 -3.94 -1.19
N ILE A 131 4.19 -4.05 -1.88
CA ILE A 131 5.38 -3.21 -1.66
C ILE A 131 5.45 -2.17 -2.76
N ASP A 132 5.26 -0.90 -2.40
CA ASP A 132 5.24 0.23 -3.33
C ASP A 132 6.17 1.37 -2.85
N PRO A 133 7.50 1.14 -2.79
CA PRO A 133 8.45 2.14 -2.34
C PRO A 133 8.79 3.16 -3.43
N PHE A 134 9.38 4.30 -3.00
CA PHE A 134 10.11 5.14 -3.93
C PHE A 134 11.36 4.43 -4.43
N GLY A 135 11.45 4.21 -5.75
CA GLY A 135 12.64 3.62 -6.38
C GLY A 135 12.68 2.10 -6.34
N THR A 136 13.70 1.55 -5.68
CA THR A 136 13.92 0.09 -5.65
C THR A 136 13.19 -0.60 -4.50
N PRO A 137 12.51 -1.75 -4.74
CA PRO A 137 11.90 -2.56 -3.71
C PRO A 137 12.89 -3.46 -2.95
N ASN A 138 14.13 -3.61 -3.43
CA ASN A 138 15.10 -4.57 -2.91
C ASN A 138 15.30 -4.56 -1.38
N PRO A 139 15.34 -3.40 -0.69
CA PRO A 139 15.51 -3.37 0.76
C PRO A 139 14.40 -4.06 1.56
N PHE A 140 13.25 -4.32 0.91
CA PHE A 140 12.05 -4.84 1.57
C PHE A 140 11.70 -6.29 1.17
N LEU A 141 12.35 -6.83 0.13
CA LEU A 141 12.00 -8.15 -0.43
C LEU A 141 12.21 -9.29 0.57
N ASP A 142 13.35 -9.32 1.26
CA ASP A 142 13.66 -10.38 2.23
C ASP A 142 12.64 -10.42 3.38
N SER A 143 12.34 -9.27 3.96
CA SER A 143 11.35 -9.14 5.03
C SER A 143 9.96 -9.52 4.56
N SER A 144 9.60 -9.16 3.33
CA SER A 144 8.30 -9.49 2.74
C SER A 144 8.15 -10.99 2.51
N MET A 145 9.16 -11.64 1.96
CA MET A 145 9.16 -13.11 1.79
C MET A 145 9.05 -13.82 3.14
N LYS A 146 9.71 -13.30 4.17
CA LYS A 146 9.59 -13.84 5.54
C LYS A 146 8.21 -13.59 6.16
N ALA A 147 7.56 -12.48 5.83
CA ALA A 147 6.23 -12.11 6.33
C ALA A 147 5.10 -12.82 5.58
N LEU A 148 5.35 -13.33 4.38
CA LEU A 148 4.35 -14.04 3.59
C LEU A 148 4.07 -15.43 4.17
N ARG A 149 2.80 -15.85 4.11
CA ARG A 149 2.43 -17.25 4.36
C ARG A 149 2.77 -18.12 3.15
N ASN A 150 2.79 -19.43 3.34
CA ASN A 150 2.89 -20.36 2.22
C ASN A 150 1.71 -20.12 1.26
N HIS A 151 2.00 -20.10 -0.04
CA HIS A 151 1.04 -19.76 -1.10
C HIS A 151 0.42 -18.36 -0.97
N GLY A 152 1.13 -17.40 -0.33
CA GLY A 152 0.74 -16.00 -0.31
C GLY A 152 1.21 -15.27 -1.57
N TYR A 153 0.67 -14.08 -1.77
CA TYR A 153 0.92 -13.26 -2.94
C TYR A 153 1.74 -12.03 -2.56
N LEU A 154 2.75 -11.73 -3.34
CA LEU A 154 3.58 -10.53 -3.18
C LEU A 154 3.46 -9.65 -4.42
N ALA A 155 2.85 -8.48 -4.27
CA ALA A 155 2.90 -7.42 -5.26
C ALA A 155 4.11 -6.53 -5.00
N VAL A 156 4.83 -6.20 -6.06
CA VAL A 156 6.07 -5.41 -5.98
C VAL A 156 6.08 -4.35 -7.05
N THR A 157 6.21 -3.10 -6.64
CA THR A 157 6.39 -1.96 -7.53
C THR A 157 7.84 -1.49 -7.50
N ALA A 158 8.41 -1.25 -8.68
CA ALA A 158 9.72 -0.63 -8.86
C ALA A 158 9.57 0.58 -9.80
N THR A 159 9.93 1.77 -9.32
CA THR A 159 9.83 3.01 -10.10
C THR A 159 11.18 3.46 -10.69
N ASP A 160 12.28 2.82 -10.31
CA ASP A 160 13.62 3.08 -10.82
C ASP A 160 13.95 2.25 -12.08
N THR A 161 13.09 2.33 -13.08
CA THR A 161 13.09 1.50 -14.28
C THR A 161 14.43 1.47 -15.03
N ALA A 162 15.17 2.56 -15.04
CA ALA A 162 16.49 2.62 -15.68
C ALA A 162 17.54 1.73 -14.98
N ALA A 163 17.48 1.61 -13.65
CA ALA A 163 18.33 0.70 -12.90
C ALA A 163 17.84 -0.75 -13.06
N LEU A 164 16.55 -0.99 -12.92
CA LEU A 164 15.94 -2.31 -13.05
C LEU A 164 16.19 -2.94 -14.44
N ALA A 165 16.05 -2.14 -15.51
CA ALA A 165 16.29 -2.58 -16.89
C ALA A 165 17.79 -2.63 -17.29
N GLY A 166 18.71 -2.27 -16.40
CA GLY A 166 20.14 -2.26 -16.69
C GLY A 166 20.63 -1.13 -17.58
N THR A 167 19.75 -0.22 -18.05
CA THR A 167 20.13 0.92 -18.91
C THR A 167 21.02 1.93 -18.17
N SER A 168 20.96 1.95 -16.84
CA SER A 168 21.91 2.66 -15.98
C SER A 168 22.75 1.66 -15.19
N LYS A 169 23.85 1.18 -15.82
CA LYS A 169 24.71 0.11 -15.27
C LYS A 169 25.15 0.33 -13.82
N ASN A 170 25.66 1.51 -13.49
CA ASN A 170 26.14 1.81 -12.14
C ASN A 170 25.01 1.83 -11.09
N ALA A 171 23.83 2.29 -11.48
CA ALA A 171 22.66 2.27 -10.62
C ALA A 171 22.10 0.84 -10.47
N CYS A 172 22.14 0.04 -11.54
CA CYS A 172 21.77 -1.38 -11.51
C CYS A 172 22.63 -2.14 -10.49
N ILE A 173 23.95 -2.08 -10.62
CA ILE A 173 24.90 -2.80 -9.71
C ILE A 173 24.73 -2.39 -8.23
N ARG A 174 24.33 -1.13 -7.96
CA ARG A 174 24.13 -0.66 -6.58
C ARG A 174 22.80 -1.10 -5.97
N LYS A 175 21.78 -1.33 -6.79
CA LYS A 175 20.41 -1.50 -6.31
C LYS A 175 19.87 -2.92 -6.50
N TYR A 176 20.44 -3.65 -7.45
CA TYR A 176 20.10 -5.01 -7.86
C TYR A 176 21.33 -5.90 -7.97
#